data_15f342c03dbffbfc8714e0a7c4e1349b
#
_entry.id   15f342c03dbffbfc8714e0a7c4e1349b
#
_cell.length_a   1.000
_cell.length_b   1.000
_cell.length_c   1.000
_cell.angle_alpha   90.00
_cell.angle_beta   90.00
_cell.angle_gamma   90.00
#
_symmetry.space_group_name_H-M   'P 1'
#
loop_
_entity.id
_entity.type
_entity.pdbx_description
1 polymer ?
#
loop_
_entity_poly.entity_id
_entity_poly.type
_entity_poly.pdbx_seq_one_letter_code
_entity_poly.pdbx_strand_id
1 'polypeptide(L)'
;MTLIDTAEGYSNGRSEELIGRAIASQRDRVFLVSKVDHMTSGDSIARACETSLARLETDHLDLYLAHWRDRGADLSVIVTAFENLRTAGKIRAWGVSNFSVSDMEELFHIPHGDRCATNQIDYNIGDRRIENDLLPWCEQHGMPVMAYSPLGGPGASLLHDLTVAQIGAARGCSASAVALAWTIRSGNVIAIPESGSPAHVKENAVALALRLTPQEIQTLDAAHPPPGR
;
A
#
# COMPACT_ATOMS: atom_id res chain seq x y z
N MET A 1 1.05 13.38 7.05
CA MET A 1 0.60 12.25 6.21
C MET A 1 -0.55 12.75 5.36
N THR A 2 -0.49 12.51 4.07
CA THR A 2 -1.47 13.00 3.09
C THR A 2 -2.03 11.90 2.21
N LEU A 3 -1.49 10.67 2.30
CA LEU A 3 -2.00 9.52 1.57
C LEU A 3 -3.09 8.82 2.37
N ILE A 4 -4.22 8.54 1.72
CA ILE A 4 -5.32 7.73 2.25
C ILE A 4 -5.54 6.56 1.30
N ASP A 5 -5.52 5.33 1.85
CA ASP A 5 -5.73 4.09 1.12
C ASP A 5 -7.07 3.46 1.53
N THR A 6 -7.88 3.09 0.54
CA THR A 6 -9.15 2.38 0.73
C THR A 6 -9.36 1.36 -0.40
N ALA A 7 -10.52 0.73 -0.45
CA ALA A 7 -10.97 -0.15 -1.53
C ALA A 7 -12.50 -0.22 -1.59
N GLU A 8 -13.04 -0.54 -2.76
CA GLU A 8 -14.49 -0.72 -2.98
C GLU A 8 -15.09 -1.82 -2.08
N GLY A 9 -14.30 -2.87 -1.79
CA GLY A 9 -14.71 -4.00 -0.95
C GLY A 9 -14.73 -3.69 0.55
N TYR A 10 -14.04 -2.63 1.02
CA TYR A 10 -13.95 -2.37 2.45
C TYR A 10 -15.30 -1.95 3.03
N SER A 11 -15.85 -2.84 3.88
CA SER A 11 -17.20 -2.68 4.47
C SER A 11 -18.27 -2.39 3.41
N ASN A 12 -18.21 -3.06 2.25
CA ASN A 12 -19.13 -2.89 1.13
C ASN A 12 -19.25 -1.43 0.64
N GLY A 13 -18.12 -0.74 0.48
CA GLY A 13 -18.06 0.64 0.01
C GLY A 13 -18.22 1.71 1.10
N ARG A 14 -18.56 1.32 2.33
CA ARG A 14 -18.75 2.30 3.40
C ARG A 14 -17.47 3.03 3.78
N SER A 15 -16.30 2.38 3.62
CA SER A 15 -15.01 3.05 3.81
C SER A 15 -14.85 4.23 2.85
N GLU A 16 -15.16 4.02 1.56
CA GLU A 16 -15.12 5.08 0.54
C GLU A 16 -16.07 6.23 0.87
N GLU A 17 -17.32 5.94 1.26
CA GLU A 17 -18.31 6.96 1.65
C GLU A 17 -17.86 7.81 2.86
N LEU A 18 -17.24 7.17 3.87
CA LEU A 18 -16.75 7.87 5.05
C LEU A 18 -15.57 8.78 4.69
N ILE A 19 -14.66 8.30 3.85
CA ILE A 19 -13.49 9.06 3.38
C ILE A 19 -13.97 10.24 2.53
N GLY A 20 -14.88 10.03 1.55
CA GLY A 20 -15.41 11.10 0.70
C GLY A 20 -15.92 12.28 1.53
N ARG A 21 -16.78 12.01 2.50
CA ARG A 21 -17.28 13.04 3.44
C ARG A 21 -16.19 13.71 4.24
N ALA A 22 -15.18 12.93 4.71
CA ALA A 22 -14.10 13.46 5.54
C ALA A 22 -13.15 14.40 4.79
N ILE A 23 -12.93 14.14 3.49
CA ILE A 23 -11.98 14.92 2.67
C ILE A 23 -12.63 15.98 1.80
N ALA A 24 -13.96 16.11 1.77
CA ALA A 24 -14.71 17.00 0.87
C ALA A 24 -14.16 18.44 0.80
N SER A 25 -13.74 19.01 1.94
CA SER A 25 -13.18 20.38 2.00
C SER A 25 -11.69 20.46 1.76
N GLN A 26 -11.00 19.33 1.53
CA GLN A 26 -9.53 19.27 1.42
C GLN A 26 -9.05 18.22 0.41
N ARG A 27 -9.89 17.86 -0.58
CA ARG A 27 -9.57 16.81 -1.58
C ARG A 27 -8.20 17.02 -2.23
N ASP A 28 -7.87 18.24 -2.61
CA ASP A 28 -6.60 18.59 -3.27
C ASP A 28 -5.36 18.44 -2.37
N ARG A 29 -5.55 18.24 -1.08
CA ARG A 29 -4.46 18.02 -0.10
C ARG A 29 -4.20 16.55 0.19
N VAL A 30 -5.02 15.66 -0.39
CA VAL A 30 -4.99 14.23 -0.14
C VAL A 30 -4.56 13.49 -1.39
N PHE A 31 -3.61 12.58 -1.25
CA PHE A 31 -3.31 11.56 -2.25
C PHE A 31 -4.23 10.37 -1.97
N LEU A 32 -5.25 10.19 -2.80
CA LEU A 32 -6.33 9.24 -2.59
C LEU A 32 -6.13 7.98 -3.42
N VAL A 33 -6.12 6.84 -2.74
CA VAL A 33 -5.96 5.51 -3.33
C VAL A 33 -7.23 4.70 -3.09
N SER A 34 -7.77 4.05 -4.14
CA SER A 34 -8.78 3.01 -4.02
C SER A 34 -8.42 1.81 -4.90
N LYS A 35 -9.19 0.72 -4.81
CA LYS A 35 -8.87 -0.55 -5.45
C LYS A 35 -10.13 -1.18 -6.02
N VAL A 36 -9.98 -1.88 -7.16
CA VAL A 36 -11.02 -2.73 -7.74
C VAL A 36 -10.80 -4.18 -7.36
N ASP A 37 -11.86 -4.86 -6.88
CA ASP A 37 -11.80 -6.25 -6.42
C ASP A 37 -12.08 -7.26 -7.54
N HIS A 38 -12.97 -6.93 -8.48
CA HIS A 38 -13.44 -7.85 -9.52
C HIS A 38 -13.17 -7.32 -10.93
N MET A 39 -12.17 -7.89 -11.59
CA MET A 39 -11.66 -7.43 -12.88
C MET A 39 -12.00 -8.43 -14.01
N THR A 40 -13.28 -8.68 -14.23
CA THR A 40 -13.73 -9.67 -15.23
C THR A 40 -13.73 -9.12 -16.66
N SER A 41 -13.75 -7.80 -16.85
CA SER A 41 -13.72 -7.11 -18.14
C SER A 41 -13.32 -5.64 -17.98
N GLY A 42 -12.93 -4.99 -19.07
CA GLY A 42 -12.67 -3.54 -19.08
C GLY A 42 -13.87 -2.71 -18.63
N ASP A 43 -15.09 -3.12 -19.04
CA ASP A 43 -16.33 -2.45 -18.64
C ASP A 43 -16.63 -2.62 -17.14
N SER A 44 -16.27 -3.77 -16.53
CA SER A 44 -16.46 -3.97 -15.10
C SER A 44 -15.52 -3.08 -14.30
N ILE A 45 -14.26 -2.95 -14.73
CA ILE A 45 -13.28 -2.06 -14.10
C ILE A 45 -13.72 -0.60 -14.21
N ALA A 46 -14.21 -0.16 -15.39
CA ALA A 46 -14.68 1.20 -15.57
C ALA A 46 -15.89 1.52 -14.66
N ARG A 47 -16.88 0.62 -14.58
CA ARG A 47 -18.03 0.80 -13.69
C ARG A 47 -17.65 0.79 -12.21
N ALA A 48 -16.72 -0.07 -11.80
CA ALA A 48 -16.21 -0.09 -10.42
C ALA A 48 -15.55 1.26 -10.08
N CYS A 49 -14.71 1.79 -10.97
CA CYS A 49 -14.09 3.10 -10.79
C CYS A 49 -15.13 4.21 -10.65
N GLU A 50 -16.13 4.28 -11.52
CA GLU A 50 -17.21 5.29 -11.43
C GLU A 50 -18.00 5.16 -10.11
N THR A 51 -18.25 3.92 -9.65
CA THR A 51 -18.91 3.68 -8.37
C THR A 51 -18.05 4.17 -7.20
N SER A 52 -16.75 3.89 -7.21
CA SER A 52 -15.80 4.38 -6.20
C SER A 52 -15.75 5.91 -6.19
N LEU A 53 -15.66 6.55 -7.37
CA LEU A 53 -15.67 8.01 -7.48
C LEU A 53 -16.95 8.64 -6.91
N ALA A 54 -18.11 8.03 -7.20
CA ALA A 54 -19.38 8.47 -6.65
C ALA A 54 -19.45 8.37 -5.12
N ARG A 55 -18.98 7.27 -4.52
CA ARG A 55 -18.92 7.08 -3.06
C ARG A 55 -17.94 8.04 -2.40
N LEU A 56 -16.81 8.29 -3.04
CA LEU A 56 -15.76 9.20 -2.57
C LEU A 56 -16.09 10.67 -2.82
N GLU A 57 -17.20 10.98 -3.52
CA GLU A 57 -17.63 12.34 -3.86
C GLU A 57 -16.52 13.15 -4.55
N THR A 58 -15.80 12.52 -5.50
CA THR A 58 -14.67 13.12 -6.22
C THR A 58 -14.71 12.76 -7.71
N ASP A 59 -14.08 13.57 -8.54
CA ASP A 59 -13.99 13.36 -9.99
C ASP A 59 -12.78 12.49 -10.40
N HIS A 60 -11.81 12.29 -9.49
CA HIS A 60 -10.62 11.50 -9.77
C HIS A 60 -10.02 10.83 -8.53
N LEU A 61 -9.27 9.75 -8.78
CA LEU A 61 -8.34 9.13 -7.83
C LEU A 61 -6.90 9.49 -8.21
N ASP A 62 -6.04 9.62 -7.21
CA ASP A 62 -4.60 9.79 -7.48
C ASP A 62 -3.95 8.46 -7.89
N LEU A 63 -4.43 7.36 -7.32
CA LEU A 63 -3.97 6.01 -7.66
C LEU A 63 -5.13 5.01 -7.56
N TYR A 64 -5.25 4.15 -8.57
CA TYR A 64 -6.26 3.09 -8.59
C TYR A 64 -5.58 1.74 -8.79
N LEU A 65 -5.86 0.77 -7.92
CA LEU A 65 -5.15 -0.51 -7.89
C LEU A 65 -6.04 -1.67 -8.32
N ALA A 66 -5.45 -2.64 -9.03
CA ALA A 66 -5.96 -4.00 -9.07
C ALA A 66 -5.71 -4.64 -7.71
N HIS A 67 -6.77 -4.94 -6.92
CA HIS A 67 -6.62 -5.39 -5.53
C HIS A 67 -6.02 -6.79 -5.42
N TRP A 68 -6.44 -7.69 -6.32
CA TRP A 68 -5.94 -9.06 -6.41
C TRP A 68 -5.76 -9.43 -7.87
N ARG A 69 -4.79 -10.29 -8.13
CA ARG A 69 -4.71 -10.91 -9.45
C ARG A 69 -5.81 -11.97 -9.59
N ASP A 70 -6.79 -11.71 -10.45
CA ASP A 70 -7.65 -12.76 -10.94
C ASP A 70 -6.88 -13.60 -11.97
N ARG A 71 -6.56 -14.86 -11.63
CA ARG A 71 -5.77 -15.76 -12.50
C ARG A 71 -6.48 -16.15 -13.80
N GLY A 72 -7.78 -15.88 -13.91
CA GLY A 72 -8.55 -16.05 -15.15
C GLY A 72 -8.63 -14.79 -16.02
N ALA A 73 -8.20 -13.64 -15.50
CA ALA A 73 -8.27 -12.37 -16.23
C ALA A 73 -7.05 -12.18 -17.14
N ASP A 74 -7.31 -11.71 -18.36
CA ASP A 74 -6.29 -11.27 -19.30
C ASP A 74 -5.73 -9.92 -18.82
N LEU A 75 -4.45 -9.88 -18.44
CA LEU A 75 -3.79 -8.66 -17.98
C LEU A 75 -3.80 -7.53 -19.03
N SER A 76 -3.85 -7.87 -20.34
CA SER A 76 -3.93 -6.86 -21.39
C SER A 76 -5.24 -6.06 -21.34
N VAL A 77 -6.33 -6.72 -20.96
CA VAL A 77 -7.64 -6.08 -20.74
C VAL A 77 -7.57 -5.15 -19.54
N ILE A 78 -6.89 -5.58 -18.45
CA ILE A 78 -6.71 -4.77 -17.22
C ILE A 78 -5.89 -3.52 -17.53
N VAL A 79 -4.72 -3.69 -18.16
CA VAL A 79 -3.85 -2.55 -18.53
C VAL A 79 -4.60 -1.57 -19.43
N THR A 80 -5.31 -2.07 -20.45
CA THR A 80 -6.09 -1.23 -21.37
C THR A 80 -7.16 -0.44 -20.61
N ALA A 81 -7.88 -1.08 -19.69
CA ALA A 81 -8.92 -0.42 -18.90
C ALA A 81 -8.35 0.70 -18.01
N PHE A 82 -7.24 0.43 -17.31
CA PHE A 82 -6.59 1.46 -16.48
C PHE A 82 -6.02 2.62 -17.32
N GLU A 83 -5.41 2.34 -18.47
CA GLU A 83 -4.92 3.40 -19.37
C GLU A 83 -6.08 4.24 -19.94
N ASN A 84 -7.23 3.64 -20.23
CA ASN A 84 -8.43 4.37 -20.64
C ASN A 84 -8.96 5.27 -19.52
N LEU A 85 -9.04 4.78 -18.28
CA LEU A 85 -9.42 5.56 -17.11
C LEU A 85 -8.45 6.74 -16.86
N ARG A 86 -7.13 6.49 -17.03
CA ARG A 86 -6.11 7.53 -16.92
C ARG A 86 -6.25 8.58 -18.01
N THR A 87 -6.48 8.18 -19.24
CA THR A 87 -6.70 9.10 -20.38
C THR A 87 -7.97 9.91 -20.20
N ALA A 88 -9.03 9.32 -19.61
CA ALA A 88 -10.27 10.00 -19.28
C ALA A 88 -10.16 10.93 -18.06
N GLY A 89 -9.00 10.97 -17.38
CA GLY A 89 -8.77 11.80 -16.20
C GLY A 89 -9.44 11.29 -14.92
N LYS A 90 -9.98 10.06 -14.92
CA LYS A 90 -10.64 9.46 -13.77
C LYS A 90 -9.63 8.96 -12.72
N ILE A 91 -8.44 8.63 -13.17
CA ILE A 91 -7.32 8.25 -12.32
C ILE A 91 -6.05 8.96 -12.80
N ARG A 92 -5.13 9.32 -11.91
CA ARG A 92 -3.84 9.91 -12.28
C ARG A 92 -2.79 8.85 -12.58
N ALA A 93 -2.79 7.78 -11.81
CA ALA A 93 -1.92 6.62 -11.95
C ALA A 93 -2.68 5.34 -11.61
N TRP A 94 -2.11 4.20 -11.99
CA TRP A 94 -2.63 2.89 -11.62
C TRP A 94 -1.49 1.99 -11.14
N GLY A 95 -1.85 0.95 -10.42
CA GLY A 95 -0.93 -0.05 -9.91
C GLY A 95 -1.64 -1.37 -9.63
N VAL A 96 -0.92 -2.25 -8.99
CA VAL A 96 -1.42 -3.58 -8.62
C VAL A 96 -1.25 -3.85 -7.13
N SER A 97 -1.86 -4.92 -6.65
CA SER A 97 -1.67 -5.43 -5.30
C SER A 97 -1.56 -6.95 -5.34
N ASN A 98 -0.68 -7.50 -4.51
CA ASN A 98 -0.46 -8.95 -4.37
C ASN A 98 0.06 -9.66 -5.63
N PHE A 99 0.83 -8.96 -6.45
CA PHE A 99 1.49 -9.53 -7.61
C PHE A 99 2.88 -10.07 -7.23
N SER A 100 3.19 -11.30 -7.65
CA SER A 100 4.53 -11.89 -7.54
C SER A 100 5.48 -11.29 -8.59
N VAL A 101 6.77 -11.61 -8.52
CA VAL A 101 7.74 -11.22 -9.56
C VAL A 101 7.30 -11.72 -10.94
N SER A 102 6.86 -12.99 -11.05
CA SER A 102 6.39 -13.53 -12.34
C SER A 102 5.15 -12.80 -12.87
N ASP A 103 4.25 -12.36 -11.99
CA ASP A 103 3.09 -11.56 -12.37
C ASP A 103 3.49 -10.16 -12.86
N MET A 104 4.49 -9.55 -12.22
CA MET A 104 5.03 -8.26 -12.64
C MET A 104 5.78 -8.35 -13.98
N GLU A 105 6.55 -9.41 -14.20
CA GLU A 105 7.23 -9.66 -15.46
C GLU A 105 6.21 -9.84 -16.61
N GLU A 106 5.16 -10.63 -16.39
CA GLU A 106 4.07 -10.79 -17.35
C GLU A 106 3.40 -9.45 -17.65
N LEU A 107 3.10 -8.65 -16.61
CA LEU A 107 2.51 -7.32 -16.75
C LEU A 107 3.40 -6.40 -17.60
N PHE A 108 4.71 -6.39 -17.37
CA PHE A 108 5.66 -5.52 -18.06
C PHE A 108 5.88 -5.90 -19.52
N HIS A 109 5.55 -7.13 -19.93
CA HIS A 109 5.55 -7.54 -21.35
C HIS A 109 4.33 -7.01 -22.13
N ILE A 110 3.31 -6.49 -21.43
CA ILE A 110 2.12 -5.92 -22.07
C ILE A 110 2.39 -4.45 -22.44
N PRO A 111 1.98 -3.97 -23.63
CA PRO A 111 2.10 -2.55 -23.97
C PRO A 111 1.50 -1.66 -22.89
N HIS A 112 2.30 -0.72 -22.36
CA HIS A 112 1.98 0.18 -21.25
C HIS A 112 1.92 -0.48 -19.87
N GLY A 113 2.22 -1.76 -19.71
CA GLY A 113 2.31 -2.43 -18.42
C GLY A 113 3.42 -1.88 -17.52
N ASP A 114 4.49 -1.35 -18.13
CA ASP A 114 5.60 -0.63 -17.49
C ASP A 114 5.20 0.70 -16.83
N ARG A 115 3.97 1.18 -17.07
CA ARG A 115 3.39 2.35 -16.40
C ARG A 115 2.75 2.04 -15.06
N CYS A 116 2.75 0.78 -14.64
CA CYS A 116 2.35 0.38 -13.29
C CYS A 116 3.17 1.12 -12.24
N ALA A 117 2.50 1.94 -11.42
CA ALA A 117 3.18 2.88 -10.53
C ALA A 117 3.65 2.23 -9.21
N THR A 118 3.05 1.13 -8.79
CA THR A 118 3.34 0.46 -7.52
C THR A 118 2.76 -0.95 -7.47
N ASN A 119 3.35 -1.79 -6.61
CA ASN A 119 2.73 -3.01 -6.13
C ASN A 119 2.46 -2.87 -4.63
N GLN A 120 1.19 -3.01 -4.22
CA GLN A 120 0.82 -3.01 -2.81
C GLN A 120 0.85 -4.44 -2.27
N ILE A 121 1.65 -4.70 -1.21
CA ILE A 121 1.96 -6.05 -0.75
C ILE A 121 2.07 -6.12 0.77
N ASP A 122 1.87 -7.31 1.37
CA ASP A 122 2.15 -7.54 2.80
C ASP A 122 3.65 -7.41 3.07
N TYR A 123 4.01 -6.43 3.90
CA TYR A 123 5.40 -6.25 4.29
C TYR A 123 5.51 -5.54 5.63
N ASN A 124 6.18 -6.20 6.54
CA ASN A 124 6.50 -5.71 7.87
C ASN A 124 7.68 -6.48 8.43
N ILE A 125 8.17 -6.09 9.61
CA ILE A 125 9.33 -6.74 10.23
C ILE A 125 9.11 -8.22 10.55
N GLY A 126 7.85 -8.65 10.77
CA GLY A 126 7.48 -10.06 11.02
C GLY A 126 7.18 -10.84 9.74
N ASP A 127 6.94 -10.16 8.61
CA ASP A 127 6.78 -10.78 7.30
C ASP A 127 7.68 -10.09 6.27
N ARG A 128 8.79 -10.72 5.97
CA ARG A 128 9.87 -10.19 5.14
C ARG A 128 10.04 -10.96 3.82
N ARG A 129 9.06 -11.78 3.44
CA ARG A 129 9.18 -12.68 2.27
C ARG A 129 9.56 -11.97 0.99
N ILE A 130 9.05 -10.76 0.77
CA ILE A 130 9.33 -9.98 -0.45
C ILE A 130 10.78 -9.47 -0.55
N GLU A 131 11.56 -9.51 0.53
CA GLU A 131 12.97 -9.08 0.50
C GLU A 131 13.86 -10.01 -0.34
N ASN A 132 13.41 -11.25 -0.59
CA ASN A 132 14.19 -12.22 -1.35
C ASN A 132 14.15 -11.96 -2.87
N ASP A 133 13.07 -11.43 -3.39
CA ASP A 133 12.83 -11.32 -4.83
C ASP A 133 12.07 -10.05 -5.25
N LEU A 134 10.85 -9.85 -4.75
CA LEU A 134 9.96 -8.79 -5.23
C LEU A 134 10.46 -7.38 -4.89
N LEU A 135 10.96 -7.17 -3.67
CA LEU A 135 11.47 -5.85 -3.28
C LEU A 135 12.70 -5.44 -4.09
N PRO A 136 13.72 -6.31 -4.29
CA PRO A 136 14.81 -6.05 -5.22
C PRO A 136 14.35 -5.84 -6.66
N TRP A 137 13.37 -6.61 -7.14
CA TRP A 137 12.81 -6.44 -8.47
C TRP A 137 12.16 -5.05 -8.64
N CYS A 138 11.33 -4.64 -7.69
CA CYS A 138 10.71 -3.31 -7.70
C CYS A 138 11.76 -2.19 -7.67
N GLU A 139 12.80 -2.34 -6.85
CA GLU A 139 13.88 -1.38 -6.73
C GLU A 139 14.66 -1.21 -8.05
N GLN A 140 14.95 -2.31 -8.76
CA GLN A 140 15.59 -2.29 -10.08
C GLN A 140 14.75 -1.57 -11.14
N HIS A 141 13.41 -1.59 -11.01
CA HIS A 141 12.49 -0.93 -11.92
C HIS A 141 12.07 0.47 -11.46
N GLY A 142 12.66 0.98 -10.37
CA GLY A 142 12.33 2.31 -9.83
C GLY A 142 10.89 2.41 -9.31
N MET A 143 10.27 1.27 -8.96
CA MET A 143 8.89 1.15 -8.50
C MET A 143 8.84 1.16 -6.96
N PRO A 144 8.19 2.14 -6.32
CA PRO A 144 7.94 2.09 -4.88
C PRO A 144 6.94 0.98 -4.55
N VAL A 145 7.10 0.37 -3.37
CA VAL A 145 6.19 -0.63 -2.82
C VAL A 145 5.30 0.02 -1.78
N MET A 146 3.99 -0.27 -1.80
CA MET A 146 3.08 0.07 -0.72
C MET A 146 2.93 -1.13 0.23
N ALA A 147 3.32 -0.95 1.49
CA ALA A 147 3.28 -2.01 2.49
C ALA A 147 1.97 -1.98 3.27
N TYR A 148 1.08 -2.95 3.04
CA TYR A 148 -0.07 -3.16 3.92
C TYR A 148 0.29 -4.05 5.11
N SER A 149 -0.55 -4.08 6.14
CA SER A 149 -0.28 -4.77 7.42
C SER A 149 1.07 -4.39 8.07
N PRO A 150 1.54 -3.15 8.02
CA PRO A 150 2.91 -2.80 8.46
C PRO A 150 3.14 -2.95 9.97
N LEU A 151 2.08 -3.21 10.74
CA LEU A 151 2.13 -3.45 12.19
C LEU A 151 1.94 -4.95 12.56
N GLY A 152 2.04 -5.86 11.60
CA GLY A 152 1.99 -7.31 11.83
C GLY A 152 0.60 -7.92 11.62
N GLY A 153 -0.20 -7.38 10.71
CA GLY A 153 -1.50 -7.92 10.29
C GLY A 153 -2.61 -7.81 11.35
N PRO A 154 -3.63 -8.67 11.29
CA PRO A 154 -4.73 -8.64 12.23
C PRO A 154 -4.26 -8.78 13.68
N GLY A 155 -4.69 -7.86 14.56
CA GLY A 155 -4.24 -7.81 15.95
C GLY A 155 -2.92 -7.07 16.16
N ALA A 156 -2.29 -6.56 15.11
CA ALA A 156 -1.08 -5.72 15.16
C ALA A 156 0.02 -6.34 16.08
N SER A 157 0.40 -7.58 15.80
CA SER A 157 1.28 -8.38 16.65
C SER A 157 2.61 -7.71 17.02
N LEU A 158 3.14 -6.85 16.14
CA LEU A 158 4.38 -6.12 16.38
C LEU A 158 4.28 -5.07 17.51
N LEU A 159 3.07 -4.63 17.87
CA LEU A 159 2.89 -3.72 19.00
C LEU A 159 3.18 -4.39 20.35
N HIS A 160 3.13 -5.73 20.39
CA HIS A 160 3.41 -6.55 21.57
C HIS A 160 4.78 -7.21 21.52
N ASP A 161 5.56 -6.96 20.47
CA ASP A 161 6.92 -7.48 20.35
C ASP A 161 7.85 -6.78 21.34
N LEU A 162 8.58 -7.60 22.14
CA LEU A 162 9.43 -7.08 23.21
C LEU A 162 10.60 -6.24 22.67
N THR A 163 11.20 -6.67 21.56
CA THR A 163 12.35 -5.98 20.96
C THR A 163 11.93 -4.63 20.38
N VAL A 164 10.81 -4.61 19.67
CA VAL A 164 10.23 -3.37 19.13
C VAL A 164 9.84 -2.41 20.24
N ALA A 165 9.20 -2.92 21.30
CA ALA A 165 8.77 -2.11 22.45
C ALA A 165 9.96 -1.54 23.25
N GLN A 166 11.03 -2.33 23.46
CA GLN A 166 12.24 -1.86 24.16
C GLN A 166 12.94 -0.72 23.41
N ILE A 167 13.06 -0.83 22.08
CA ILE A 167 13.63 0.25 21.25
C ILE A 167 12.72 1.49 21.33
N GLY A 168 11.41 1.32 21.26
CA GLY A 168 10.45 2.41 21.40
C GLY A 168 10.62 3.15 22.74
N ALA A 169 10.68 2.40 23.83
CA ALA A 169 10.90 2.97 25.18
C ALA A 169 12.23 3.73 25.27
N ALA A 170 13.33 3.18 24.75
CA ALA A 170 14.63 3.84 24.73
C ALA A 170 14.66 5.12 23.89
N ARG A 171 13.82 5.20 22.86
CA ARG A 171 13.71 6.35 21.95
C ARG A 171 12.59 7.32 22.34
N GLY A 172 11.83 7.05 23.42
CA GLY A 172 10.70 7.86 23.85
C GLY A 172 9.54 7.89 22.86
N CYS A 173 9.33 6.81 22.10
CA CYS A 173 8.25 6.69 21.12
C CYS A 173 7.53 5.33 21.23
N SER A 174 6.42 5.17 20.49
CA SER A 174 5.64 3.94 20.52
C SER A 174 6.29 2.80 19.73
N ALA A 175 5.92 1.56 20.02
CA ALA A 175 6.29 0.39 19.25
C ALA A 175 5.84 0.52 17.78
N SER A 176 4.66 1.11 17.52
CA SER A 176 4.19 1.35 16.15
C SER A 176 5.12 2.28 15.38
N ALA A 177 5.65 3.34 16.01
CA ALA A 177 6.59 4.24 15.36
C ALA A 177 7.88 3.51 14.96
N VAL A 178 8.39 2.60 15.81
CA VAL A 178 9.59 1.79 15.52
C VAL A 178 9.32 0.82 14.36
N ALA A 179 8.23 0.06 14.42
CA ALA A 179 7.87 -0.90 13.37
C ALA A 179 7.70 -0.21 12.02
N LEU A 180 6.99 0.92 11.98
CA LEU A 180 6.81 1.70 10.76
C LEU A 180 8.12 2.32 10.25
N ALA A 181 8.96 2.87 11.14
CA ALA A 181 10.26 3.41 10.75
C ALA A 181 11.16 2.34 10.14
N TRP A 182 11.11 1.09 10.67
CA TRP A 182 11.81 -0.03 10.08
C TRP A 182 11.25 -0.37 8.69
N THR A 183 9.92 -0.42 8.52
CA THR A 183 9.29 -0.74 7.23
C THR A 183 9.69 0.24 6.13
N ILE A 184 9.74 1.55 6.45
CA ILE A 184 10.07 2.60 5.46
C ILE A 184 11.56 2.94 5.37
N ARG A 185 12.44 2.18 6.04
CA ARG A 185 13.87 2.52 6.20
C ARG A 185 14.66 2.66 4.90
N SER A 186 14.27 1.92 3.86
CA SER A 186 14.93 1.97 2.54
C SER A 186 14.63 3.25 1.76
N GLY A 187 13.54 3.94 2.10
CA GLY A 187 13.06 5.10 1.33
C GLY A 187 12.23 4.75 0.10
N ASN A 188 12.14 3.47 -0.29
CA ASN A 188 11.35 3.00 -1.44
C ASN A 188 10.06 2.25 -1.03
N VAL A 189 9.71 2.30 0.24
CA VAL A 189 8.50 1.67 0.78
C VAL A 189 7.61 2.70 1.43
N ILE A 190 6.32 2.66 1.12
CA ILE A 190 5.27 3.48 1.71
C ILE A 190 4.44 2.59 2.63
N ALA A 191 4.50 2.79 3.93
CA ALA A 191 3.66 2.03 4.87
C ALA A 191 2.26 2.64 4.97
N ILE A 192 1.23 1.78 4.95
CA ILE A 192 -0.19 2.17 5.05
C ILE A 192 -0.84 1.55 6.30
N PRO A 193 -0.52 2.02 7.50
CA PRO A 193 -1.11 1.51 8.73
C PRO A 193 -2.58 1.92 8.87
N GLU A 194 -3.43 0.95 9.18
CA GLU A 194 -4.82 1.21 9.58
C GLU A 194 -4.88 1.74 11.02
N SER A 195 -5.77 2.71 11.27
CA SER A 195 -6.12 3.11 12.64
C SER A 195 -7.44 3.87 12.71
N GLY A 196 -8.31 3.45 13.63
CA GLY A 196 -9.53 4.18 14.00
C GLY A 196 -9.30 5.20 15.13
N SER A 197 -8.07 5.38 15.63
CA SER A 197 -7.75 6.28 16.74
C SER A 197 -6.92 7.47 16.29
N PRO A 198 -7.37 8.72 16.47
CA PRO A 198 -6.55 9.91 16.18
C PRO A 198 -5.23 9.95 16.95
N ALA A 199 -5.18 9.36 18.15
CA ALA A 199 -3.94 9.26 18.95
C ALA A 199 -2.94 8.33 18.25
N HIS A 200 -3.36 7.14 17.85
CA HIS A 200 -2.50 6.19 17.14
C HIS A 200 -2.03 6.73 15.78
N VAL A 201 -2.88 7.48 15.05
CA VAL A 201 -2.45 8.14 13.80
C VAL A 201 -1.30 9.11 14.05
N LYS A 202 -1.35 9.88 15.16
CA LYS A 202 -0.26 10.79 15.53
C LYS A 202 1.01 10.04 15.95
N GLU A 203 0.89 8.95 16.68
CA GLU A 203 1.99 8.08 17.05
C GLU A 203 2.65 7.45 15.81
N ASN A 204 1.85 6.92 14.89
CA ASN A 204 2.33 6.37 13.62
C ASN A 204 3.10 7.41 12.80
N ALA A 205 2.69 8.69 12.83
CA ALA A 205 3.35 9.76 12.11
C ALA A 205 4.79 10.04 12.61
N VAL A 206 5.12 9.68 13.85
CA VAL A 206 6.48 9.81 14.41
C VAL A 206 7.49 9.02 13.57
N ALA A 207 7.09 7.91 12.97
CA ALA A 207 7.94 7.09 12.12
C ALA A 207 8.59 7.86 10.96
N LEU A 208 7.93 8.89 10.45
CA LEU A 208 8.44 9.70 9.33
C LEU A 208 9.73 10.46 9.69
N ALA A 209 9.89 10.81 10.97
CA ALA A 209 11.07 11.51 11.48
C ALA A 209 12.05 10.58 12.22
N LEU A 210 11.60 9.38 12.62
CA LEU A 210 12.41 8.44 13.37
C LEU A 210 13.45 7.79 12.44
N ARG A 211 14.73 7.95 12.77
CA ARG A 211 15.83 7.25 12.10
C ARG A 211 16.41 6.23 13.05
N LEU A 212 16.21 4.95 12.72
CA LEU A 212 16.82 3.84 13.47
C LEU A 212 18.33 3.81 13.21
N THR A 213 19.08 3.56 14.25
CA THR A 213 20.53 3.37 14.14
C THR A 213 20.84 2.00 13.53
N PRO A 214 22.05 1.81 12.94
CA PRO A 214 22.47 0.49 12.45
C PRO A 214 22.37 -0.61 13.53
N GLN A 215 22.67 -0.28 14.79
CA GLN A 215 22.59 -1.23 15.90
C GLN A 215 21.14 -1.63 16.21
N GLU A 216 20.20 -0.67 16.18
CA GLU A 216 18.77 -0.95 16.38
C GLU A 216 18.22 -1.81 15.25
N ILE A 217 18.59 -1.52 14.00
CA ILE A 217 18.21 -2.35 12.83
C ILE A 217 18.76 -3.76 12.99
N GLN A 218 20.04 -3.91 13.35
CA GLN A 218 20.64 -5.23 13.58
C GLN A 218 19.92 -6.01 14.69
N THR A 219 19.52 -5.33 15.76
CA THR A 219 18.78 -5.93 16.88
C THR A 219 17.40 -6.42 16.42
N LEU A 220 16.69 -5.62 15.64
CA LEU A 220 15.40 -5.97 15.05
C LEU A 220 15.52 -7.12 14.05
N ASP A 221 16.54 -7.09 13.19
CA ASP A 221 16.80 -8.13 12.19
C ASP A 221 17.20 -9.47 12.84
N ALA A 222 17.87 -9.44 13.99
CA ALA A 222 18.20 -10.63 14.75
C ALA A 222 16.95 -11.27 15.42
N ALA A 223 16.00 -10.42 15.87
CA ALA A 223 14.74 -10.89 16.44
C ALA A 223 13.77 -11.40 15.37
N HIS A 224 13.82 -10.82 14.18
CA HIS A 224 12.98 -11.12 13.02
C HIS A 224 13.84 -11.35 11.77
N PRO A 225 14.55 -12.48 11.68
CA PRO A 225 15.45 -12.74 10.56
C PRO A 225 14.65 -12.81 9.25
N PRO A 226 15.24 -12.35 8.12
CA PRO A 226 14.62 -12.55 6.82
C PRO A 226 14.46 -14.06 6.56
N PRO A 227 13.45 -14.47 5.76
CA PRO A 227 13.30 -15.88 5.43
C PRO A 227 14.56 -16.39 4.73
N GLY A 228 14.96 -17.62 5.04
CA GLY A 228 16.08 -18.28 4.36
C GLY A 228 15.83 -18.32 2.85
N ARG A 229 16.90 -18.12 2.09
CA ARG A 229 16.87 -18.22 0.62
C ARG A 229 16.66 -19.64 0.16
#